data_fb0345c271ec4adab0c02ab4109cfa35
#
_entry.id   fb0345c271ec4adab0c02ab4109cfa35
#
_cell.length_a   1.000
_cell.length_b   1.000
_cell.length_c   1.000
_cell.angle_alpha   90.00
_cell.angle_beta   90.00
_cell.angle_gamma   90.00
#
_symmetry.space_group_name_H-M   'P 1'
#
loop_
_entity.id
_entity.type
_entity.pdbx_description
1 polymer ?
#
loop_
_entity_poly.entity_id
_entity_poly.type
_entity_poly.pdbx_seq_one_letter_code
_entity_poly.pdbx_strand_id
1 'polypeptide(L)' 'MNVKVLKKVMKEQGLNSKGVAVKCGLDRTTVFRLQNGEREPSLRVFKKLCTGLNISPVDLW' A
#
# COMPACT_ATOMS: atom_id res chain seq x y z
N MET A 1 2.62 9.15 3.73
CA MET A 1 1.64 8.05 3.81
C MET A 1 1.62 7.45 5.20
N ASN A 2 0.46 7.07 5.67
CA ASN A 2 0.33 6.44 6.99
C ASN A 2 0.63 4.94 6.90
N VAL A 3 1.85 4.56 7.24
CA VAL A 3 2.31 3.17 7.17
C VAL A 3 1.52 2.27 8.13
N LYS A 4 1.10 2.79 9.27
CA LYS A 4 0.31 2.02 10.24
C LYS A 4 -1.03 1.59 9.65
N VAL A 5 -1.69 2.50 8.93
CA VAL A 5 -2.95 2.19 8.26
C VAL A 5 -2.71 1.17 7.15
N LEU A 6 -1.63 1.33 6.38
CA LEU A 6 -1.29 0.36 5.34
C LEU A 6 -1.12 -1.05 5.92
N LYS A 7 -0.35 -1.18 6.99
CA LYS A 7 -0.12 -2.48 7.64
C LYS A 7 -1.41 -3.06 8.21
N LYS A 8 -2.26 -2.23 8.80
CA LYS A 8 -3.54 -2.65 9.35
C LYS A 8 -4.44 -3.22 8.26
N VAL A 9 -4.56 -2.51 7.14
CA VAL A 9 -5.39 -2.95 6.02
C VAL A 9 -4.85 -4.23 5.41
N MET A 10 -3.53 -4.34 5.26
CA MET A 10 -2.91 -5.57 4.77
C MET A 10 -3.26 -6.76 5.66
N LYS A 11 -3.17 -6.57 6.96
CA LYS A 11 -3.53 -7.62 7.94
C LYS A 11 -5.00 -7.98 7.84
N GLU A 12 -5.87 -6.99 7.77
CA GLU A 12 -7.32 -7.22 7.66
C GLU A 12 -7.70 -7.98 6.40
N GLN A 13 -6.99 -7.73 5.30
CA GLN A 13 -7.25 -8.39 4.01
C GLN A 13 -6.40 -9.65 3.80
N GLY A 14 -5.56 -10.01 4.79
CA GLY A 14 -4.70 -11.19 4.68
C GLY A 14 -3.65 -11.08 3.59
N LEU A 15 -3.12 -9.88 3.34
CA LEU A 15 -2.16 -9.62 2.27
C LEU A 15 -0.74 -9.41 2.82
N ASN A 16 0.25 -9.97 2.11
CA ASN A 16 1.66 -9.65 2.31
C ASN A 16 2.10 -8.68 1.20
N SER A 17 3.39 -8.32 1.16
CA SER A 17 3.91 -7.38 0.15
C SER A 17 3.64 -7.85 -1.27
N LYS A 18 3.80 -9.14 -1.54
CA LYS A 18 3.54 -9.72 -2.85
C LYS A 18 2.05 -9.60 -3.20
N GLY A 19 1.17 -9.91 -2.23
CA GLY A 19 -0.27 -9.82 -2.43
C GLY A 19 -0.72 -8.40 -2.76
N VAL A 20 -0.20 -7.41 -2.05
CA VAL A 20 -0.49 -6.00 -2.32
C VAL A 20 0.02 -5.61 -3.71
N ALA A 21 1.24 -6.04 -4.07
CA ALA A 21 1.82 -5.73 -5.37
C ALA A 21 0.95 -6.25 -6.51
N VAL A 22 0.50 -7.49 -6.40
CA VAL A 22 -0.38 -8.10 -7.42
C VAL A 22 -1.72 -7.37 -7.47
N LYS A 23 -2.33 -7.14 -6.33
CA LYS A 23 -3.66 -6.54 -6.24
C LYS A 23 -3.67 -5.09 -6.71
N CYS A 24 -2.62 -4.34 -6.43
CA CYS A 24 -2.52 -2.92 -6.77
C CYS A 24 -1.77 -2.65 -8.08
N GLY A 25 -1.25 -3.68 -8.72
CA GLY A 25 -0.47 -3.51 -9.95
C GLY A 25 0.85 -2.80 -9.72
N LEU A 26 1.53 -3.14 -8.63
CA LEU A 26 2.81 -2.54 -8.24
C LEU A 26 3.91 -3.59 -8.20
N ASP A 27 5.15 -3.11 -8.15
CA ASP A 27 6.31 -3.96 -7.94
C ASP A 27 6.40 -4.34 -6.44
N ARG A 28 6.74 -5.59 -6.16
CA ARG A 28 6.87 -6.09 -4.79
C ARG A 28 7.90 -5.31 -3.99
N THR A 29 9.03 -4.96 -4.61
CA THR A 29 10.10 -4.20 -3.94
C THR A 29 9.58 -2.82 -3.54
N THR A 30 8.80 -2.17 -4.40
CA THR A 30 8.20 -0.88 -4.09
C THR A 30 7.28 -0.98 -2.89
N VAL A 31 6.40 -1.99 -2.86
CA VAL A 31 5.48 -2.21 -1.74
C VAL A 31 6.26 -2.45 -0.45
N PHE A 32 7.29 -3.28 -0.50
CA PHE A 32 8.12 -3.59 0.67
C PHE A 32 8.77 -2.33 1.26
N ARG A 33 9.31 -1.46 0.41
CA ARG A 33 9.92 -0.21 0.85
C ARG A 33 8.90 0.75 1.45
N LEU A 34 7.73 0.85 0.85
CA LEU A 34 6.65 1.68 1.38
C LEU A 34 6.21 1.17 2.75
N GLN A 35 6.06 -0.14 2.88
CA GLN A 35 5.64 -0.80 4.11
C GLN A 35 6.62 -0.57 5.25
N ASN A 36 7.90 -0.48 4.94
CA ASN A 36 8.96 -0.25 5.92
C ASN A 36 9.21 1.23 6.21
N GLY A 37 8.49 2.13 5.56
CA GLY A 37 8.69 3.57 5.74
C GLY A 37 9.95 4.09 5.09
N GLU A 38 10.60 3.32 4.22
CA GLU A 38 11.84 3.72 3.56
C GLU A 38 11.60 4.68 2.40
N ARG A 39 10.36 4.78 1.93
CA ARG A 39 10.04 5.57 0.74
C ARG A 39 8.62 6.10 0.83
N GLU A 40 8.41 7.33 0.36
CA GLU A 40 7.08 7.90 0.18
C GLU A 40 6.57 7.53 -1.22
N PRO A 41 5.29 7.21 -1.36
CA PRO A 41 4.74 6.87 -2.66
C PRO A 41 4.58 8.11 -3.53
N SER A 42 4.80 7.95 -4.85
CA SER A 42 4.38 8.95 -5.80
C SER A 42 2.84 9.00 -5.82
N LEU A 43 2.29 10.06 -6.41
CA LEU A 43 0.82 10.17 -6.53
C LEU A 43 0.23 8.98 -7.28
N ARG A 44 0.91 8.53 -8.35
CA ARG A 44 0.47 7.35 -9.11
C ARG A 44 0.41 6.10 -8.24
N VAL A 45 1.48 5.83 -7.48
CA VAL A 45 1.56 4.67 -6.60
C VAL A 45 0.52 4.77 -5.49
N PHE A 46 0.35 5.94 -4.92
CA PHE A 46 -0.63 6.18 -3.86
C PHE A 46 -2.05 5.88 -4.35
N LYS A 47 -2.39 6.37 -5.54
CA LYS A 47 -3.71 6.10 -6.14
C LYS A 47 -3.93 4.60 -6.37
N LYS A 48 -2.90 3.89 -6.84
CA LYS A 48 -3.00 2.45 -7.05
C LYS A 48 -3.23 1.70 -5.74
N LEU A 49 -2.56 2.12 -4.66
CA LEU A 49 -2.78 1.53 -3.34
C LEU A 49 -4.21 1.75 -2.87
N CYS A 50 -4.69 2.98 -2.95
CA CYS A 50 -6.05 3.30 -2.50
C CYS A 50 -7.10 2.52 -3.28
N THR A 51 -6.97 2.46 -4.61
CA THR A 51 -7.91 1.73 -5.45
C THR A 51 -7.81 0.23 -5.22
N GLY A 52 -6.60 -0.31 -5.21
CA GLY A 52 -6.39 -1.74 -5.08
C GLY A 52 -6.80 -2.30 -3.71
N LEU A 53 -6.56 -1.55 -2.66
CA LEU A 53 -6.89 -1.95 -1.29
C LEU A 53 -8.26 -1.44 -0.84
N ASN A 54 -8.93 -0.66 -1.68
CA ASN A 54 -10.23 -0.07 -1.38
C ASN A 54 -10.18 0.80 -0.12
N ILE A 55 -9.20 1.68 -0.05
CA ILE A 55 -9.01 2.62 1.06
C ILE A 55 -9.23 4.04 0.55
N SER A 56 -9.87 4.87 1.36
CA SER A 56 -9.97 6.29 1.05
C SER A 56 -8.59 6.95 1.13
N PRO A 57 -8.22 7.82 0.16
CA PRO A 57 -6.96 8.55 0.22
C PRO A 57 -6.75 9.31 1.53
N VAL A 58 -7.82 9.85 2.10
CA VAL A 58 -7.78 10.57 3.37
C VAL A 58 -7.30 9.65 4.51
N ASP A 59 -7.73 8.40 4.49
CA ASP A 59 -7.39 7.45 5.54
C ASP A 59 -5.95 6.96 5.43
N LEU A 60 -5.43 6.84 4.22
CA LEU A 60 -4.09 6.33 3.98
C LEU A 60 -3.02 7.41 4.08
N TRP A 61 -3.39 8.64 3.83
CA TRP A 61 -2.45 9.76 3.92
C TRP A 61 -2.14 10.12 5.36
#